data_e3329edda358f08872c9bd7a22f5eb99
#
_entry.id   e3329edda358f08872c9bd7a22f5eb99
#
_cell.length_a   1.000
_cell.length_b   1.000
_cell.length_c   1.000
_cell.angle_alpha   90.00
_cell.angle_beta   90.00
_cell.angle_gamma   90.00
#
_symmetry.space_group_name_H-M   'P 1'
#
loop_
_entity.id
_entity.type
_entity.pdbx_description
1 polymer ?
#
loop_
_entity_poly.entity_id
_entity_poly.type
_entity_poly.pdbx_seq_one_letter_code
_entity_poly.pdbx_strand_id
1 'polypeptide(L)'
;REKEGFSMKNKKKLLSVLLVFVMTVSVFHGYAAKAADTVKVTLRLEQDNKTLVTPVEVTLTDEDKKDYGIGLSTETLTPLHALAKYLTEKKGATTETMKNYIMASTSQYGLYVTGINIDGKSDGSASSDALDGVNWGYAVNNTDPGVGMGSYSLKNNDAVTIYGLWGGGTWPNNVETNYSYFENSTLNTTISSKTTVSLKGVGYDENYNPIIKSISKATVVAAKYENETSTATTGNAVSLVQTDENGTATLSFDKAGTYVLSAYRLDSDGKHSNISRPYGIVKVLAAVTTPTATPTATPTAAPTVTPTATPTVTPTATPTVTPTATPAGDSLGKPVSTKTPTATPTPASDDKGIKKVAKKPTKVK
;
A
#
# COMPACT_ATOMS: atom_id res chain seq x y z
N ARG A 1 -24.08 -81.41 -2.85
CA ARG A 1 -23.14 -80.25 -2.60
C ARG A 1 -22.33 -80.02 -3.87
N GLU A 2 -22.88 -79.21 -4.77
CA GLU A 2 -22.18 -78.72 -5.97
C GLU A 2 -21.25 -77.59 -5.58
N LYS A 3 -19.95 -77.74 -5.89
CA LYS A 3 -18.99 -76.64 -5.80
C LYS A 3 -18.94 -75.98 -7.17
N GLU A 4 -19.57 -74.82 -7.27
CA GLU A 4 -19.40 -73.99 -8.46
C GLU A 4 -17.94 -73.51 -8.60
N GLY A 5 -17.25 -74.09 -9.57
CA GLY A 5 -15.93 -73.70 -10.01
C GLY A 5 -16.01 -72.39 -10.79
N PHE A 6 -15.61 -71.31 -10.18
CA PHE A 6 -15.51 -69.99 -10.82
C PHE A 6 -14.49 -70.05 -11.96
N SER A 7 -14.99 -69.98 -13.22
CA SER A 7 -14.23 -70.17 -14.42
C SER A 7 -13.03 -69.28 -14.58
N MET A 8 -11.86 -69.82 -14.88
CA MET A 8 -10.59 -69.10 -15.12
C MET A 8 -10.69 -68.03 -16.22
N LYS A 9 -11.67 -68.11 -17.13
CA LYS A 9 -11.95 -67.08 -18.14
C LYS A 9 -12.44 -65.75 -17.49
N ASN A 10 -13.20 -65.82 -16.41
CA ASN A 10 -13.71 -64.63 -15.73
C ASN A 10 -12.63 -63.94 -14.88
N LYS A 11 -11.66 -64.71 -14.33
CA LYS A 11 -10.51 -64.16 -13.64
C LYS A 11 -9.58 -63.34 -14.54
N LYS A 12 -9.37 -63.81 -15.80
CA LYS A 12 -8.55 -63.05 -16.79
C LYS A 12 -9.24 -61.76 -17.26
N LYS A 13 -10.56 -61.77 -17.44
CA LYS A 13 -11.32 -60.55 -17.77
C LYS A 13 -11.33 -59.56 -16.61
N LEU A 14 -11.49 -60.04 -15.37
CA LEU A 14 -11.46 -59.17 -14.16
C LEU A 14 -10.07 -58.57 -13.97
N LEU A 15 -9.00 -59.34 -14.20
CA LEU A 15 -7.64 -58.87 -14.09
C LEU A 15 -7.27 -57.80 -15.16
N SER A 16 -7.78 -58.00 -16.44
CA SER A 16 -7.57 -57.00 -17.50
C SER A 16 -8.33 -55.68 -17.24
N VAL A 17 -9.55 -55.74 -16.69
CA VAL A 17 -10.32 -54.55 -16.32
C VAL A 17 -9.64 -53.81 -15.13
N LEU A 18 -9.12 -54.56 -14.15
CA LEU A 18 -8.38 -53.97 -13.03
C LEU A 18 -7.08 -53.32 -13.50
N LEU A 19 -6.36 -53.92 -14.45
CA LEU A 19 -5.11 -53.38 -14.99
C LEU A 19 -5.36 -52.11 -15.81
N VAL A 20 -6.45 -52.04 -16.59
CA VAL A 20 -6.83 -50.82 -17.32
C VAL A 20 -7.26 -49.72 -16.35
N PHE A 21 -7.97 -50.06 -15.27
CA PHE A 21 -8.37 -49.06 -14.25
C PHE A 21 -7.18 -48.51 -13.46
N VAL A 22 -6.19 -49.38 -13.16
CA VAL A 22 -4.93 -48.94 -12.52
C VAL A 22 -4.10 -48.06 -13.46
N MET A 23 -4.05 -48.33 -14.75
CA MET A 23 -3.35 -47.49 -15.74
C MET A 23 -4.07 -46.14 -15.97
N THR A 24 -5.40 -46.12 -15.96
CA THR A 24 -6.13 -44.84 -16.09
C THR A 24 -6.06 -43.97 -14.85
N VAL A 25 -6.00 -44.58 -13.65
CA VAL A 25 -5.81 -43.82 -12.40
C VAL A 25 -4.37 -43.30 -12.26
N SER A 26 -3.36 -44.03 -12.77
CA SER A 26 -1.96 -43.55 -12.74
C SER A 26 -1.65 -42.47 -13.78
N VAL A 27 -2.45 -42.30 -14.83
CA VAL A 27 -2.27 -41.19 -15.78
C VAL A 27 -2.90 -39.88 -15.25
N PHE A 28 -3.84 -39.97 -14.29
CA PHE A 28 -4.41 -38.77 -13.63
C PHE A 28 -3.65 -38.29 -12.39
N HIS A 29 -2.54 -38.93 -12.00
CA HIS A 29 -1.73 -38.52 -10.84
C HIS A 29 -0.50 -37.71 -11.27
N GLY A 30 -0.67 -36.69 -12.08
CA GLY A 30 0.56 -36.06 -12.40
C GLY A 30 0.60 -34.71 -13.12
N TYR A 31 -0.42 -33.94 -13.07
CA TYR A 31 -0.27 -32.51 -13.32
C TYR A 31 -1.18 -31.76 -12.36
N ALA A 32 -0.83 -31.77 -11.09
CA ALA A 32 -1.06 -30.56 -10.33
C ALA A 32 -0.19 -29.51 -11.04
N ALA A 33 -0.78 -28.75 -11.93
CA ALA A 33 -0.12 -27.57 -12.46
C ALA A 33 0.35 -26.81 -11.24
N LYS A 34 1.68 -26.72 -11.04
CA LYS A 34 2.24 -25.83 -10.02
C LYS A 34 1.58 -24.50 -10.29
N ALA A 35 0.84 -23.99 -9.33
CA ALA A 35 0.27 -22.66 -9.45
C ALA A 35 1.44 -21.75 -9.83
N ALA A 36 1.34 -21.08 -10.98
CA ALA A 36 2.40 -20.21 -11.42
C ALA A 36 2.68 -19.22 -10.29
N ASP A 37 3.93 -19.10 -9.87
CA ASP A 37 4.32 -18.12 -8.86
C ASP A 37 3.97 -16.75 -9.44
N THR A 38 2.94 -16.11 -8.88
CA THR A 38 2.47 -14.80 -9.33
C THR A 38 3.00 -13.72 -8.39
N VAL A 39 3.47 -12.62 -8.97
CA VAL A 39 3.86 -11.42 -8.24
C VAL A 39 2.83 -10.33 -8.55
N LYS A 40 2.08 -9.91 -7.55
CA LYS A 40 1.12 -8.82 -7.65
C LYS A 40 1.76 -7.55 -7.12
N VAL A 41 1.73 -6.49 -7.91
CA VAL A 41 2.27 -5.18 -7.54
C VAL A 41 1.24 -4.09 -7.81
N THR A 42 1.32 -2.98 -7.10
CA THR A 42 0.59 -1.78 -7.45
C THR A 42 1.50 -0.88 -8.27
N LEU A 43 1.11 -0.58 -9.50
CA LEU A 43 1.85 0.32 -10.39
C LEU A 43 1.17 1.70 -10.42
N ARG A 44 1.97 2.76 -10.37
CA ARG A 44 1.57 4.14 -10.59
C ARG A 44 2.59 4.83 -11.48
N LEU A 45 2.13 5.71 -12.38
CA LEU A 45 2.99 6.47 -13.29
C LEU A 45 2.66 7.95 -13.21
N GLU A 46 3.68 8.75 -13.01
CA GLU A 46 3.62 10.21 -12.85
C GLU A 46 4.58 10.89 -13.82
N GLN A 47 4.20 12.06 -14.31
CA GLN A 47 5.12 12.88 -15.08
C GLN A 47 4.85 14.36 -14.81
N ASP A 48 5.87 15.06 -14.36
CA ASP A 48 5.79 16.49 -14.01
C ASP A 48 4.53 16.77 -13.16
N ASN A 49 3.61 17.58 -13.64
CA ASN A 49 2.37 17.93 -12.96
C ASN A 49 1.18 17.01 -13.31
N LYS A 50 1.42 15.82 -13.85
CA LYS A 50 0.35 14.90 -14.30
C LYS A 50 0.48 13.53 -13.67
N THR A 51 -0.66 12.95 -13.26
CA THR A 51 -0.77 11.51 -13.02
C THR A 51 -1.14 10.86 -14.35
N LEU A 52 -0.26 10.03 -14.89
CA LEU A 52 -0.47 9.33 -16.15
C LEU A 52 -1.19 7.99 -15.93
N VAL A 53 -0.87 7.31 -14.84
CA VAL A 53 -1.52 6.07 -14.40
C VAL A 53 -1.77 6.17 -12.90
N THR A 54 -3.03 6.15 -12.51
CA THR A 54 -3.44 6.02 -11.10
C THR A 54 -3.05 4.64 -10.56
N PRO A 55 -2.96 4.44 -9.23
CA PRO A 55 -2.58 3.14 -8.68
C PRO A 55 -3.44 2.01 -9.25
N VAL A 56 -2.81 1.05 -9.90
CA VAL A 56 -3.44 -0.11 -10.53
C VAL A 56 -2.70 -1.39 -10.15
N GLU A 57 -3.44 -2.47 -9.87
CA GLU A 57 -2.82 -3.79 -9.63
C GLU A 57 -2.36 -4.38 -10.97
N VAL A 58 -1.12 -4.84 -11.01
CA VAL A 58 -0.53 -5.59 -12.11
C VAL A 58 -0.10 -6.96 -11.58
N THR A 59 -0.62 -8.02 -12.19
CA THR A 59 -0.24 -9.39 -11.85
C THR A 59 0.76 -9.91 -12.88
N LEU A 60 1.94 -10.27 -12.41
CA LEU A 60 3.05 -10.80 -13.21
C LEU A 60 3.22 -12.28 -12.93
N THR A 61 3.62 -13.02 -13.96
CA THR A 61 3.93 -14.46 -13.90
C THR A 61 5.33 -14.70 -14.47
N ASP A 62 5.82 -15.93 -14.40
CA ASP A 62 7.08 -16.29 -15.02
C ASP A 62 7.10 -16.03 -16.55
N GLU A 63 5.95 -16.06 -17.23
CA GLU A 63 5.81 -15.72 -18.65
C GLU A 63 6.10 -14.26 -18.96
N ASP A 64 6.01 -13.39 -17.96
CA ASP A 64 6.31 -11.97 -18.08
C ASP A 64 7.82 -11.68 -17.93
N LYS A 65 8.66 -12.68 -17.58
CA LYS A 65 10.12 -12.59 -17.62
C LYS A 65 10.61 -12.67 -19.08
N LYS A 66 10.34 -11.63 -19.83
CA LYS A 66 10.72 -11.51 -21.25
C LYS A 66 11.20 -10.11 -21.58
N ASP A 67 11.92 -9.98 -22.65
CA ASP A 67 12.53 -8.73 -23.07
C ASP A 67 11.51 -7.63 -23.40
N TYR A 68 10.32 -7.96 -23.86
CA TYR A 68 9.35 -6.98 -24.41
C TYR A 68 9.85 -6.10 -25.57
N GLY A 69 11.02 -6.43 -26.15
CA GLY A 69 11.61 -5.68 -27.27
C GLY A 69 12.35 -4.41 -26.87
N ILE A 70 12.70 -4.24 -25.61
CA ILE A 70 13.41 -3.05 -25.06
C ILE A 70 14.68 -3.40 -24.28
N GLY A 71 15.15 -4.63 -24.33
CA GLY A 71 16.40 -5.07 -23.68
C GLY A 71 16.24 -5.43 -22.20
N LEU A 72 15.04 -5.83 -21.76
CA LEU A 72 14.83 -6.27 -20.36
C LEU A 72 15.51 -7.61 -20.09
N SER A 73 15.99 -7.76 -18.86
CA SER A 73 16.47 -9.06 -18.36
C SER A 73 15.31 -10.05 -18.28
N THR A 74 15.59 -11.31 -18.59
CA THR A 74 14.62 -12.42 -18.49
C THR A 74 14.77 -13.22 -17.21
N GLU A 75 15.62 -12.81 -16.29
CA GLU A 75 15.91 -13.56 -15.06
C GLU A 75 14.94 -13.24 -13.93
N THR A 76 14.57 -11.97 -13.78
CA THR A 76 13.72 -11.48 -12.69
C THR A 76 12.61 -10.56 -13.19
N LEU A 77 11.50 -10.53 -12.48
CA LEU A 77 10.44 -9.53 -12.69
C LEU A 77 10.87 -8.19 -12.10
N THR A 78 10.79 -7.13 -12.90
CA THR A 78 11.25 -5.79 -12.52
C THR A 78 10.15 -4.74 -12.67
N PRO A 79 10.27 -3.52 -12.11
CA PRO A 79 9.35 -2.42 -12.36
C PRO A 79 9.05 -2.16 -13.84
N LEU A 80 10.03 -2.32 -14.72
CA LEU A 80 9.80 -2.19 -16.16
C LEU A 80 8.96 -3.33 -16.74
N HIS A 81 9.04 -4.55 -16.20
CA HIS A 81 8.13 -5.62 -16.57
C HIS A 81 6.68 -5.29 -16.17
N ALA A 82 6.47 -4.71 -14.99
CA ALA A 82 5.15 -4.28 -14.56
C ALA A 82 4.58 -3.18 -15.48
N LEU A 83 5.41 -2.21 -15.87
CA LEU A 83 5.01 -1.17 -16.82
C LEU A 83 4.73 -1.76 -18.21
N ALA A 84 5.60 -2.60 -18.75
CA ALA A 84 5.42 -3.23 -20.06
C ALA A 84 4.17 -4.12 -20.11
N LYS A 85 3.90 -4.88 -19.05
CA LYS A 85 2.66 -5.67 -18.90
C LYS A 85 1.43 -4.77 -18.93
N TYR A 86 1.42 -3.70 -18.13
CA TYR A 86 0.34 -2.72 -18.13
C TYR A 86 0.11 -2.12 -19.52
N LEU A 87 1.16 -1.69 -20.19
CA LEU A 87 1.07 -1.11 -21.53
C LEU A 87 0.55 -2.12 -22.56
N THR A 88 0.96 -3.38 -22.47
CA THR A 88 0.44 -4.44 -23.31
C THR A 88 -1.05 -4.66 -23.09
N GLU A 89 -1.49 -4.78 -21.86
CA GLU A 89 -2.89 -5.08 -21.52
C GLU A 89 -3.86 -3.91 -21.68
N LYS A 90 -3.40 -2.70 -21.36
CA LYS A 90 -4.28 -1.52 -21.32
C LYS A 90 -4.11 -0.58 -22.50
N LYS A 91 -2.99 -0.63 -23.21
CA LYS A 91 -2.67 0.26 -24.33
C LYS A 91 -2.45 -0.49 -25.64
N GLY A 92 -2.44 -1.82 -25.61
CA GLY A 92 -2.26 -2.64 -26.81
C GLY A 92 -0.82 -2.64 -27.34
N ALA A 93 0.17 -2.32 -26.48
CA ALA A 93 1.58 -2.40 -26.87
C ALA A 93 1.97 -3.84 -27.21
N THR A 94 2.68 -4.04 -28.32
CA THR A 94 3.29 -5.32 -28.71
C THR A 94 4.80 -5.26 -28.53
N THR A 95 5.48 -6.40 -28.65
CA THR A 95 6.95 -6.43 -28.58
C THR A 95 7.59 -5.48 -29.60
N GLU A 96 7.02 -5.37 -30.81
CA GLU A 96 7.55 -4.52 -31.88
C GLU A 96 7.31 -3.04 -31.61
N THR A 97 6.19 -2.71 -30.92
CA THR A 97 5.80 -1.32 -30.66
C THR A 97 6.20 -0.82 -29.27
N MET A 98 6.61 -1.71 -28.35
CA MET A 98 6.95 -1.34 -26.96
C MET A 98 7.97 -0.21 -26.88
N LYS A 99 8.95 -0.18 -27.79
CA LYS A 99 9.96 0.90 -27.91
C LYS A 99 9.36 2.29 -28.15
N ASN A 100 8.11 2.37 -28.62
CA ASN A 100 7.41 3.66 -28.78
C ASN A 100 6.76 4.12 -27.46
N TYR A 101 6.58 3.20 -26.51
CA TYR A 101 6.03 3.45 -25.18
C TYR A 101 7.12 3.65 -24.14
N ILE A 102 8.17 2.81 -24.17
CA ILE A 102 9.31 2.88 -23.26
C ILE A 102 10.58 3.07 -24.10
N MET A 103 11.12 4.26 -24.06
CA MET A 103 12.40 4.59 -24.68
C MET A 103 13.49 4.29 -23.68
N ALA A 104 14.37 3.36 -24.00
CA ALA A 104 15.44 2.94 -23.11
C ALA A 104 16.74 2.77 -23.88
N SER A 105 17.86 2.98 -23.19
CA SER A 105 19.21 2.73 -23.72
C SER A 105 20.00 1.89 -22.72
N THR A 106 20.84 1.01 -23.24
CA THR A 106 21.75 0.20 -22.40
C THR A 106 22.98 1.02 -22.03
N SER A 107 23.32 1.05 -20.76
CA SER A 107 24.52 1.67 -20.21
C SER A 107 25.36 0.64 -19.44
N GLN A 108 26.56 1.04 -19.02
CA GLN A 108 27.38 0.20 -18.12
C GLN A 108 26.71 -0.10 -16.76
N TYR A 109 25.65 0.65 -16.39
CA TYR A 109 24.86 0.46 -15.17
C TYR A 109 23.52 -0.28 -15.41
N GLY A 110 23.35 -0.84 -16.61
CA GLY A 110 22.11 -1.52 -17.03
C GLY A 110 21.22 -0.65 -17.91
N LEU A 111 19.96 -1.06 -18.01
CA LEU A 111 18.97 -0.38 -18.83
C LEU A 111 18.55 0.94 -18.18
N TYR A 112 18.70 2.03 -18.94
CA TYR A 112 18.33 3.39 -18.55
C TYR A 112 17.12 3.87 -19.35
N VAL A 113 16.06 4.30 -18.67
CA VAL A 113 14.85 4.83 -19.29
C VAL A 113 15.06 6.29 -19.64
N THR A 114 14.98 6.62 -20.92
CA THR A 114 15.12 7.99 -21.44
C THR A 114 13.77 8.67 -21.68
N GLY A 115 12.70 7.89 -21.81
CA GLY A 115 11.36 8.43 -22.00
C GLY A 115 10.28 7.37 -21.80
N ILE A 116 9.09 7.82 -21.39
CA ILE A 116 7.88 7.01 -21.35
C ILE A 116 6.75 7.78 -22.04
N ASN A 117 6.09 7.13 -22.98
CA ASN A 117 4.94 7.67 -23.72
C ASN A 117 3.80 6.67 -23.64
N ILE A 118 2.81 6.95 -22.81
CA ILE A 118 1.68 6.01 -22.59
C ILE A 118 0.72 5.89 -23.78
N ASP A 119 0.82 6.77 -24.77
CA ASP A 119 -0.03 6.74 -25.96
C ASP A 119 0.62 6.00 -27.14
N GLY A 120 1.91 5.66 -27.03
CA GLY A 120 2.66 4.86 -28.02
C GLY A 120 2.76 5.48 -29.42
N LYS A 121 2.53 6.77 -29.56
CA LYS A 121 2.61 7.47 -30.86
C LYS A 121 4.06 7.58 -31.31
N SER A 122 4.34 7.08 -32.50
CA SER A 122 5.70 7.06 -33.10
C SER A 122 5.94 8.19 -34.10
N ASP A 123 4.99 9.10 -34.29
CA ASP A 123 4.99 10.09 -35.38
C ASP A 123 5.79 11.38 -35.10
N GLY A 124 6.62 11.37 -34.07
CA GLY A 124 7.34 12.59 -33.62
C GLY A 124 6.44 13.63 -32.97
N SER A 125 5.11 13.46 -33.04
CA SER A 125 4.17 14.12 -32.17
C SER A 125 4.12 13.36 -30.84
N ALA A 126 5.32 12.95 -30.34
CA ALA A 126 5.42 12.50 -28.97
C ALA A 126 4.51 13.44 -28.19
N SER A 127 3.41 12.90 -27.64
CA SER A 127 2.52 13.71 -26.86
C SER A 127 3.40 14.57 -25.97
N SER A 128 2.95 15.74 -25.58
CA SER A 128 3.63 16.62 -24.64
C SER A 128 4.12 15.90 -23.36
N ASP A 129 3.95 14.61 -23.31
CA ASP A 129 4.30 13.68 -22.22
C ASP A 129 5.71 13.08 -22.38
N ALA A 130 6.33 13.09 -23.58
CA ALA A 130 7.76 12.84 -23.74
C ALA A 130 8.50 14.18 -23.78
N LEU A 131 8.44 14.93 -22.67
CA LEU A 131 9.08 16.23 -22.56
C LEU A 131 10.60 16.06 -22.61
N ASP A 132 11.25 16.77 -23.53
CA ASP A 132 12.69 16.96 -23.46
C ASP A 132 13.08 17.53 -22.09
N GLY A 133 14.06 16.90 -21.44
CA GLY A 133 14.52 17.33 -20.12
C GLY A 133 13.83 16.68 -18.92
N VAL A 134 12.97 15.70 -19.14
CA VAL A 134 12.41 14.89 -18.05
C VAL A 134 13.36 13.77 -17.67
N ASN A 135 13.74 13.71 -16.40
CA ASN A 135 14.49 12.61 -15.81
C ASN A 135 13.52 11.58 -15.19
N TRP A 136 13.66 10.33 -15.59
CA TRP A 136 12.83 9.23 -15.11
C TRP A 136 13.47 8.52 -13.93
N GLY A 137 12.71 8.41 -12.85
CA GLY A 137 13.06 7.69 -11.64
C GLY A 137 11.93 6.75 -11.21
N TYR A 138 12.18 6.00 -10.18
CA TYR A 138 11.15 5.16 -9.57
C TYR A 138 11.38 5.00 -8.08
N ALA A 139 10.33 4.65 -7.37
CA ALA A 139 10.37 4.27 -5.97
C ALA A 139 9.58 2.97 -5.78
N VAL A 140 10.01 2.16 -4.85
CA VAL A 140 9.28 0.97 -4.40
C VAL A 140 9.00 1.12 -2.92
N ASN A 141 7.73 1.00 -2.53
CA ASN A 141 7.29 1.16 -1.14
C ASN A 141 7.77 2.50 -0.52
N ASN A 142 7.70 3.56 -1.30
CA ASN A 142 8.16 4.91 -0.96
C ASN A 142 9.66 5.03 -0.66
N THR A 143 10.47 4.11 -1.12
CA THR A 143 11.92 4.09 -0.92
C THR A 143 12.63 4.05 -2.27
N ASP A 144 13.78 4.74 -2.37
CA ASP A 144 14.67 4.57 -3.51
C ASP A 144 15.38 3.21 -3.40
N PRO A 145 15.24 2.32 -4.38
CA PRO A 145 15.88 1.01 -4.34
C PRO A 145 17.40 1.01 -4.55
N GLY A 146 18.00 2.13 -4.96
CA GLY A 146 19.44 2.25 -5.21
C GLY A 146 19.98 1.44 -6.38
N VAL A 147 19.10 0.89 -7.21
CA VAL A 147 19.44 0.12 -8.44
C VAL A 147 18.56 0.58 -9.60
N GLY A 148 18.95 0.23 -10.83
CA GLY A 148 18.17 0.59 -12.02
C GLY A 148 16.77 -0.05 -12.03
N MET A 149 15.81 0.63 -12.68
CA MET A 149 14.41 0.22 -12.81
C MET A 149 14.25 -1.17 -13.48
N GLY A 150 15.18 -1.55 -14.35
CA GLY A 150 15.25 -2.89 -14.95
C GLY A 150 16.04 -3.92 -14.15
N SER A 151 16.50 -3.58 -12.93
CA SER A 151 17.35 -4.46 -12.11
C SER A 151 16.76 -4.81 -10.74
N TYR A 152 15.78 -4.04 -10.26
CA TYR A 152 15.10 -4.34 -9.00
C TYR A 152 14.21 -5.57 -9.14
N SER A 153 14.40 -6.56 -8.28
CA SER A 153 13.57 -7.78 -8.26
C SER A 153 12.28 -7.54 -7.46
N LEU A 154 11.16 -7.49 -8.17
CA LEU A 154 9.83 -7.26 -7.58
C LEU A 154 9.42 -8.37 -6.62
N LYS A 155 8.76 -7.98 -5.56
CA LYS A 155 8.13 -8.86 -4.56
C LYS A 155 6.62 -8.68 -4.59
N ASN A 156 5.91 -9.67 -4.09
CA ASN A 156 4.46 -9.58 -3.95
C ASN A 156 4.08 -8.42 -3.03
N ASN A 157 3.08 -7.64 -3.44
CA ASN A 157 2.57 -6.42 -2.80
C ASN A 157 3.51 -5.20 -2.84
N ASP A 158 4.56 -5.19 -3.67
CA ASP A 158 5.33 -3.99 -3.91
C ASP A 158 4.45 -2.88 -4.51
N ALA A 159 4.57 -1.67 -3.96
CA ALA A 159 3.99 -0.48 -4.51
C ALA A 159 5.05 0.26 -5.35
N VAL A 160 4.94 0.16 -6.67
CA VAL A 160 5.86 0.76 -7.64
C VAL A 160 5.31 2.10 -8.10
N THR A 161 6.07 3.16 -7.90
CA THR A 161 5.81 4.47 -8.51
C THR A 161 6.93 4.80 -9.47
N ILE A 162 6.60 4.94 -10.75
CA ILE A 162 7.51 5.46 -11.77
C ILE A 162 7.17 6.93 -11.97
N TYR A 163 8.17 7.80 -11.97
CA TYR A 163 7.94 9.24 -12.09
C TYR A 163 8.97 9.91 -12.99
N GLY A 164 8.51 10.85 -13.79
CA GLY A 164 9.32 11.73 -14.60
C GLY A 164 9.27 13.15 -14.04
N LEU A 165 10.41 13.76 -13.76
CA LEU A 165 10.50 15.13 -13.27
C LEU A 165 11.34 15.98 -14.22
N TRP A 166 10.90 17.22 -14.41
CA TRP A 166 11.66 18.19 -15.17
C TRP A 166 13.01 18.44 -14.50
N GLY A 167 14.08 18.07 -15.20
CA GLY A 167 15.46 18.19 -14.72
C GLY A 167 16.09 19.54 -15.05
N GLY A 168 15.40 20.64 -14.87
CA GLY A 168 15.84 21.99 -15.23
C GLY A 168 17.13 22.49 -14.57
N GLY A 169 17.81 21.63 -13.78
CA GLY A 169 19.12 21.91 -13.20
C GLY A 169 20.16 20.94 -13.71
N THR A 170 21.34 21.44 -14.04
CA THR A 170 22.52 20.58 -14.24
C THR A 170 23.02 20.11 -12.87
N TRP A 171 23.22 18.78 -12.74
CA TRP A 171 23.93 18.23 -11.59
C TRP A 171 25.25 19.01 -11.36
N PRO A 172 25.63 19.43 -10.14
CA PRO A 172 25.10 19.07 -8.83
C PRO A 172 24.06 20.03 -8.23
N ASN A 173 23.60 21.03 -8.98
CA ASN A 173 22.61 22.01 -8.49
C ASN A 173 21.18 21.47 -8.55
N ASN A 174 21.01 20.17 -8.38
CA ASN A 174 19.71 19.53 -8.41
C ASN A 174 18.82 20.07 -7.30
N VAL A 175 17.67 20.51 -7.72
CA VAL A 175 16.60 20.95 -6.84
C VAL A 175 16.26 19.84 -5.86
N GLU A 176 16.10 20.21 -4.61
CA GLU A 176 15.74 19.29 -3.53
C GLU A 176 14.56 18.40 -3.88
N THR A 177 14.72 17.13 -3.61
CA THR A 177 13.68 16.13 -3.40
C THR A 177 12.75 15.91 -4.58
N ASN A 178 12.99 14.86 -5.28
CA ASN A 178 12.27 14.52 -6.49
C ASN A 178 11.03 13.63 -6.22
N TYR A 179 11.19 12.55 -5.46
CA TYR A 179 10.06 11.69 -5.14
C TYR A 179 9.30 12.18 -3.92
N SER A 180 7.96 12.19 -3.98
CA SER A 180 7.12 12.55 -2.84
C SER A 180 5.95 11.60 -2.64
N TYR A 181 5.50 11.46 -1.40
CA TYR A 181 4.39 10.61 -0.99
C TYR A 181 3.71 11.15 0.27
N PHE A 182 2.43 10.82 0.45
CA PHE A 182 1.75 11.03 1.72
C PHE A 182 2.14 9.93 2.69
N GLU A 183 2.56 10.31 3.91
CA GLU A 183 2.94 9.37 4.97
C GLU A 183 1.81 8.38 5.26
N ASN A 184 0.56 8.85 5.22
CA ASN A 184 -0.65 8.03 5.23
C ASN A 184 -1.41 8.24 3.93
N SER A 185 -1.31 7.28 3.02
CA SER A 185 -1.97 7.35 1.71
C SER A 185 -3.47 7.08 1.77
N THR A 186 -4.00 6.58 2.89
CA THR A 186 -5.43 6.37 3.12
C THR A 186 -5.82 6.91 4.48
N LEU A 187 -6.82 7.79 4.52
CA LEU A 187 -7.30 8.45 5.72
C LEU A 187 -8.83 8.32 5.83
N ASN A 188 -9.31 8.27 7.06
CA ASN A 188 -10.72 8.38 7.38
C ASN A 188 -10.96 9.62 8.24
N THR A 189 -12.01 10.37 7.94
CA THR A 189 -12.41 11.55 8.70
C THR A 189 -13.94 11.70 8.69
N THR A 190 -14.46 12.72 9.35
CA THR A 190 -15.88 13.07 9.32
C THR A 190 -16.06 14.46 8.73
N ILE A 191 -17.28 14.76 8.28
CA ILE A 191 -17.64 16.09 7.76
C ILE A 191 -17.20 17.18 8.78
N SER A 192 -16.65 18.26 8.26
CA SER A 192 -16.19 19.46 9.00
C SER A 192 -15.06 19.20 10.01
N SER A 193 -14.56 17.98 10.12
CA SER A 193 -13.38 17.69 10.94
C SER A 193 -12.11 18.12 10.22
N LYS A 194 -11.17 18.64 10.99
CA LYS A 194 -9.83 18.95 10.51
C LYS A 194 -9.04 17.65 10.37
N THR A 195 -8.50 17.40 9.18
CA THR A 195 -7.71 16.22 8.85
C THR A 195 -6.34 16.65 8.40
N THR A 196 -5.32 16.19 9.10
CA THR A 196 -3.92 16.52 8.79
C THR A 196 -3.32 15.47 7.88
N VAL A 197 -2.63 15.90 6.83
CA VAL A 197 -1.83 15.08 5.94
C VAL A 197 -0.37 15.50 6.02
N SER A 198 0.55 14.55 6.04
CA SER A 198 1.99 14.79 6.03
C SER A 198 2.55 14.39 4.67
N LEU A 199 3.22 15.32 4.01
CA LEU A 199 3.90 15.12 2.75
C LEU A 199 5.39 14.90 3.01
N LYS A 200 5.88 13.77 2.59
CA LYS A 200 7.29 13.35 2.70
C LYS A 200 7.90 13.22 1.31
N GLY A 201 9.21 13.31 1.26
CA GLY A 201 9.98 13.07 0.05
C GLY A 201 11.26 12.33 0.33
N VAL A 202 11.81 11.70 -0.68
CA VAL A 202 13.12 11.06 -0.65
C VAL A 202 14.14 12.05 -1.22
N GLY A 203 15.10 12.42 -0.40
CA GLY A 203 16.28 13.20 -0.79
C GLY A 203 17.54 12.40 -0.48
N TYR A 204 18.69 13.05 -0.59
CA TYR A 204 19.99 12.42 -0.33
C TYR A 204 20.81 13.27 0.64
N ASP A 205 21.59 12.62 1.48
CA ASP A 205 22.59 13.28 2.32
C ASP A 205 23.87 13.60 1.51
N GLU A 206 24.87 14.18 2.18
CA GLU A 206 26.16 14.54 1.58
C GLU A 206 26.94 13.33 1.03
N ASN A 207 26.59 12.12 1.48
CA ASN A 207 27.20 10.86 1.05
C ASN A 207 26.35 10.10 0.04
N TYR A 208 25.29 10.74 -0.51
CA TYR A 208 24.30 10.15 -1.42
C TYR A 208 23.50 8.98 -0.81
N ASN A 209 23.34 8.92 0.51
CA ASN A 209 22.40 7.99 1.11
C ASN A 209 21.00 8.57 1.06
N PRO A 210 19.97 7.78 0.72
CA PRO A 210 18.60 8.26 0.69
C PRO A 210 18.13 8.63 2.10
N ILE A 211 17.54 9.81 2.24
CA ILE A 211 16.96 10.32 3.47
C ILE A 211 15.53 10.78 3.23
N ILE A 212 14.69 10.65 4.27
CA ILE A 212 13.31 11.14 4.21
C ILE A 212 13.28 12.58 4.69
N LYS A 213 12.72 13.46 3.88
CA LYS A 213 12.53 14.89 4.19
C LYS A 213 11.04 15.25 4.23
N SER A 214 10.67 16.19 5.08
CA SER A 214 9.37 16.85 5.02
C SER A 214 9.32 17.81 3.84
N ILE A 215 8.24 17.81 3.08
CA ILE A 215 8.06 18.68 1.91
C ILE A 215 7.21 19.88 2.30
N SER A 216 7.85 21.02 2.52
CA SER A 216 7.19 22.29 2.79
C SER A 216 6.79 23.03 1.52
N LYS A 217 5.86 23.98 1.66
CA LYS A 217 5.39 24.87 0.58
C LYS A 217 4.85 24.14 -0.66
N ALA A 218 4.46 22.89 -0.51
CA ALA A 218 3.76 22.14 -1.55
C ALA A 218 2.25 22.39 -1.43
N THR A 219 1.56 22.51 -2.55
CA THR A 219 0.10 22.63 -2.56
C THR A 219 -0.50 21.24 -2.59
N VAL A 220 -1.18 20.85 -1.52
CA VAL A 220 -2.01 19.66 -1.44
C VAL A 220 -3.35 19.96 -2.08
N VAL A 221 -3.77 19.10 -2.98
CA VAL A 221 -5.02 19.19 -3.72
C VAL A 221 -5.92 18.03 -3.32
N ALA A 222 -7.17 18.32 -2.97
CA ALA A 222 -8.19 17.30 -2.79
C ALA A 222 -9.26 17.47 -3.87
N ALA A 223 -9.66 16.37 -4.52
CA ALA A 223 -10.73 16.32 -5.49
C ALA A 223 -11.67 15.16 -5.20
N LYS A 224 -12.90 15.22 -5.69
CA LYS A 224 -13.85 14.11 -5.52
C LYS A 224 -13.34 12.86 -6.25
N TYR A 225 -13.40 11.73 -5.58
CA TYR A 225 -13.15 10.43 -6.19
C TYR A 225 -14.41 9.90 -6.83
N GLU A 226 -14.40 9.69 -8.12
CA GLU A 226 -15.56 9.19 -8.88
C GLU A 226 -15.32 7.74 -9.36
N ASN A 227 -14.09 7.41 -9.69
CA ASN A 227 -13.68 6.08 -10.16
C ASN A 227 -12.16 5.89 -10.00
N GLU A 228 -11.67 4.74 -10.40
CA GLU A 228 -10.26 4.34 -10.27
C GLU A 228 -9.27 5.23 -11.05
N THR A 229 -9.74 5.97 -12.05
CA THR A 229 -8.91 6.92 -12.81
C THR A 229 -8.98 8.35 -12.28
N SER A 230 -9.66 8.57 -11.16
CA SER A 230 -9.79 9.91 -10.56
C SER A 230 -8.44 10.44 -10.09
N THR A 231 -8.16 11.67 -10.48
CA THR A 231 -6.95 12.41 -10.09
C THR A 231 -7.33 13.77 -9.48
N ALA A 232 -6.49 14.27 -8.59
CA ALA A 232 -6.67 15.61 -8.03
C ALA A 232 -5.79 16.61 -8.79
N THR A 233 -6.42 17.60 -9.38
CA THR A 233 -5.78 18.71 -10.09
C THR A 233 -6.35 20.05 -9.61
N THR A 234 -5.71 21.15 -9.94
CA THR A 234 -6.25 22.48 -9.60
C THR A 234 -7.61 22.74 -10.25
N GLY A 235 -7.88 22.12 -11.42
CA GLY A 235 -9.13 22.33 -12.18
C GLY A 235 -10.35 21.60 -11.58
N ASN A 236 -10.16 20.54 -10.79
CA ASN A 236 -11.24 19.80 -10.12
C ASN A 236 -11.15 19.83 -8.59
N ALA A 237 -10.33 20.73 -8.05
CA ALA A 237 -10.07 20.82 -6.61
C ALA A 237 -11.33 21.23 -5.84
N VAL A 238 -11.62 20.49 -4.77
CA VAL A 238 -12.57 20.89 -3.73
C VAL A 238 -11.86 21.50 -2.53
N SER A 239 -10.56 21.29 -2.40
CA SER A 239 -9.69 21.90 -1.40
C SER A 239 -8.27 22.05 -1.95
N LEU A 240 -7.65 23.18 -1.62
CA LEU A 240 -6.26 23.53 -1.91
C LEU A 240 -5.63 24.08 -0.64
N VAL A 241 -4.62 23.40 -0.11
CA VAL A 241 -3.93 23.81 1.13
C VAL A 241 -2.42 23.64 0.96
N GLN A 242 -1.65 24.64 1.38
CA GLN A 242 -0.20 24.56 1.33
C GLN A 242 0.35 23.84 2.58
N THR A 243 1.39 23.03 2.39
CA THR A 243 2.10 22.41 3.51
C THR A 243 2.96 23.44 4.25
N ASP A 244 2.98 23.32 5.57
CA ASP A 244 3.85 24.09 6.46
C ASP A 244 5.32 23.63 6.38
N GLU A 245 6.18 24.17 7.25
CA GLU A 245 7.60 23.83 7.30
C GLU A 245 7.86 22.36 7.69
N ASN A 246 6.89 21.71 8.35
CA ASN A 246 6.95 20.30 8.72
C ASN A 246 6.40 19.36 7.61
N GLY A 247 6.00 19.94 6.47
CA GLY A 247 5.37 19.18 5.38
C GLY A 247 3.92 18.81 5.68
N THR A 248 3.25 19.54 6.57
CA THR A 248 1.92 19.21 7.05
C THR A 248 0.88 20.16 6.44
N ALA A 249 -0.23 19.61 5.95
CA ALA A 249 -1.39 20.37 5.50
C ALA A 249 -2.66 19.91 6.23
N THR A 250 -3.53 20.84 6.60
CA THR A 250 -4.80 20.54 7.26
C THR A 250 -5.96 20.77 6.31
N LEU A 251 -6.69 19.70 6.01
CA LEU A 251 -7.86 19.69 5.13
C LEU A 251 -9.16 19.64 5.94
N SER A 252 -10.24 20.14 5.35
CA SER A 252 -11.61 19.98 5.86
C SER A 252 -12.55 19.73 4.69
N PHE A 253 -13.58 18.93 4.91
CA PHE A 253 -14.54 18.52 3.87
C PHE A 253 -15.97 18.78 4.35
N ASP A 254 -16.77 19.45 3.51
CA ASP A 254 -18.15 19.81 3.84
C ASP A 254 -19.16 18.72 3.50
N LYS A 255 -18.75 17.70 2.73
CA LYS A 255 -19.62 16.62 2.27
C LYS A 255 -18.97 15.25 2.51
N ALA A 256 -19.79 14.28 2.92
CA ALA A 256 -19.39 12.90 2.97
C ALA A 256 -19.07 12.36 1.56
N GLY A 257 -18.15 11.44 1.47
CA GLY A 257 -17.72 10.83 0.21
C GLY A 257 -16.26 10.41 0.24
N THR A 258 -15.78 9.92 -0.88
CA THR A 258 -14.38 9.60 -1.08
C THR A 258 -13.71 10.71 -1.89
N TYR A 259 -12.51 11.08 -1.49
CA TYR A 259 -11.71 12.11 -2.16
C TYR A 259 -10.34 11.56 -2.50
N VAL A 260 -9.82 11.92 -3.67
CA VAL A 260 -8.44 11.67 -4.05
C VAL A 260 -7.59 12.88 -3.66
N LEU A 261 -6.41 12.62 -3.13
CA LEU A 261 -5.39 13.62 -2.81
C LEU A 261 -4.24 13.53 -3.78
N SER A 262 -3.67 14.68 -4.10
CA SER A 262 -2.36 14.83 -4.73
C SER A 262 -1.66 16.06 -4.17
N ALA A 263 -0.41 16.29 -4.59
CA ALA A 263 0.30 17.52 -4.28
C ALA A 263 1.25 17.88 -5.42
N TYR A 264 1.61 19.16 -5.47
CA TYR A 264 2.65 19.67 -6.36
C TYR A 264 3.39 20.81 -5.68
N ARG A 265 4.62 21.04 -6.08
CA ARG A 265 5.38 22.21 -5.70
C ARG A 265 6.09 22.72 -6.96
N LEU A 266 5.62 23.86 -7.45
CA LEU A 266 6.21 24.47 -8.64
C LEU A 266 7.65 24.91 -8.35
N ASP A 267 8.47 24.73 -9.35
CA ASP A 267 9.83 25.19 -9.35
C ASP A 267 9.89 26.72 -9.64
N SER A 268 11.08 27.28 -9.76
CA SER A 268 11.27 28.72 -9.95
C SER A 268 10.72 29.25 -11.28
N ASP A 269 10.49 28.40 -12.27
CA ASP A 269 9.88 28.77 -13.54
C ASP A 269 8.33 28.91 -13.44
N GLY A 270 7.74 28.44 -12.36
CA GLY A 270 6.31 28.46 -12.09
C GLY A 270 5.48 27.51 -12.97
N LYS A 271 6.13 26.60 -13.71
CA LYS A 271 5.47 25.70 -14.69
C LYS A 271 5.62 24.24 -14.30
N HIS A 272 6.82 23.83 -13.93
CA HIS A 272 7.17 22.45 -13.65
C HIS A 272 7.10 22.16 -12.15
N SER A 273 6.78 20.93 -11.78
CA SER A 273 6.83 20.50 -10.40
C SER A 273 8.20 19.93 -10.07
N ASN A 274 8.77 20.35 -8.97
CA ASN A 274 10.03 19.78 -8.47
C ASN A 274 9.82 18.60 -7.52
N ILE A 275 8.58 18.12 -7.39
CA ILE A 275 8.22 16.89 -6.67
C ILE A 275 7.31 16.04 -7.55
N SER A 276 7.40 14.72 -7.42
CA SER A 276 6.43 13.81 -8.04
C SER A 276 5.04 14.05 -7.42
N ARG A 277 3.99 13.68 -8.14
CA ARG A 277 2.62 13.82 -7.63
C ARG A 277 2.28 12.66 -6.72
N PRO A 278 2.16 12.84 -5.40
CA PRO A 278 1.71 11.79 -4.51
C PRO A 278 0.23 11.46 -4.77
N TYR A 279 -0.19 10.26 -4.40
CA TYR A 279 -1.57 9.82 -4.49
C TYR A 279 -2.06 9.37 -3.12
N GLY A 280 -3.22 9.85 -2.71
CA GLY A 280 -3.85 9.45 -1.45
C GLY A 280 -5.37 9.43 -1.57
N ILE A 281 -6.02 8.74 -0.65
CA ILE A 281 -7.48 8.64 -0.56
C ILE A 281 -7.94 9.09 0.83
N VAL A 282 -8.94 9.97 0.86
CA VAL A 282 -9.64 10.34 2.11
C VAL A 282 -11.09 9.90 2.01
N LYS A 283 -11.53 9.10 2.98
CA LYS A 283 -12.93 8.72 3.17
C LYS A 283 -13.55 9.62 4.23
N VAL A 284 -14.49 10.47 3.82
CA VAL A 284 -15.21 11.39 4.69
C VAL A 284 -16.55 10.78 5.05
N LEU A 285 -16.74 10.46 6.31
CA LEU A 285 -17.98 9.90 6.82
C LEU A 285 -18.96 11.02 7.19
N ALA A 286 -20.26 10.73 7.12
CA ALA A 286 -21.26 11.61 7.68
C ALA A 286 -21.03 11.79 9.18
N ALA A 287 -21.38 12.94 9.74
CA ALA A 287 -21.38 13.12 11.18
C ALA A 287 -22.36 12.13 11.80
N VAL A 288 -21.90 11.39 12.82
CA VAL A 288 -22.80 10.54 13.61
C VAL A 288 -23.69 11.49 14.41
N THR A 289 -24.95 11.63 14.01
CA THR A 289 -25.95 12.27 14.86
C THR A 289 -26.22 11.31 16.01
N THR A 290 -25.62 11.58 17.17
CA THR A 290 -26.05 10.91 18.40
C THR A 290 -27.54 11.20 18.54
N PRO A 291 -28.44 10.19 18.64
CA PRO A 291 -29.84 10.47 18.83
C PRO A 291 -29.95 11.32 20.10
N THR A 292 -30.49 12.52 19.95
CA THR A 292 -30.86 13.35 21.11
C THR A 292 -31.75 12.49 21.95
N ALA A 293 -31.35 12.25 23.22
CA ALA A 293 -32.17 11.48 24.13
C ALA A 293 -33.59 12.08 24.09
N THR A 294 -34.56 11.29 23.63
CA THR A 294 -35.95 11.65 23.67
C THR A 294 -36.24 11.95 25.15
N PRO A 295 -36.79 13.15 25.51
CA PRO A 295 -37.05 13.43 26.89
C PRO A 295 -37.94 12.28 27.44
N THR A 296 -37.41 11.55 28.40
CA THR A 296 -38.14 10.56 29.14
C THR A 296 -39.31 11.29 29.77
N ALA A 297 -40.56 10.92 29.38
CA ALA A 297 -41.76 11.50 29.98
C ALA A 297 -41.62 11.41 31.49
N THR A 298 -41.67 12.56 32.16
CA THR A 298 -41.69 12.63 33.62
C THR A 298 -42.87 11.79 34.08
N PRO A 299 -42.69 10.79 34.96
CA PRO A 299 -43.82 9.99 35.42
C PRO A 299 -44.83 10.94 36.11
N THR A 300 -46.04 11.01 35.54
CA THR A 300 -47.15 11.70 36.17
C THR A 300 -47.39 11.02 37.55
N ALA A 301 -47.29 11.81 38.61
CA ALA A 301 -47.49 11.33 39.98
C ALA A 301 -48.82 10.54 40.05
N ALA A 302 -48.74 9.30 40.49
CA ALA A 302 -49.93 8.49 40.73
C ALA A 302 -50.79 9.15 41.84
N PRO A 303 -52.13 9.11 41.76
CA PRO A 303 -52.99 9.70 42.77
C PRO A 303 -52.68 9.07 44.12
N THR A 304 -52.39 9.89 45.12
CA THR A 304 -52.17 9.50 46.50
C THR A 304 -53.48 8.99 47.05
N VAL A 305 -53.64 7.65 47.22
CA VAL A 305 -54.76 7.07 47.93
C VAL A 305 -54.60 7.35 49.42
N THR A 306 -55.57 8.02 50.01
CA THR A 306 -55.67 8.26 51.48
C THR A 306 -55.74 6.95 52.21
N PRO A 307 -54.86 6.68 53.20
CA PRO A 307 -54.92 5.39 53.88
C PRO A 307 -56.15 5.39 54.80
N THR A 308 -57.06 4.35 54.61
CA THR A 308 -58.13 4.00 55.52
C THR A 308 -57.50 3.41 56.76
N ALA A 309 -57.86 3.91 57.92
CA ALA A 309 -57.35 3.44 59.21
C ALA A 309 -57.55 1.93 59.42
N THR A 310 -56.46 1.21 59.65
CA THR A 310 -56.45 -0.21 59.99
C THR A 310 -56.64 -0.41 61.49
N PRO A 311 -57.44 -1.34 61.95
CA PRO A 311 -57.61 -1.59 63.36
C PRO A 311 -56.35 -2.15 64.01
N THR A 312 -56.04 -1.62 65.21
CA THR A 312 -54.91 -1.96 66.05
C THR A 312 -55.12 -3.34 66.67
N VAL A 313 -54.26 -4.29 66.33
CA VAL A 313 -54.20 -5.59 67.03
C VAL A 313 -53.09 -5.57 68.07
N THR A 314 -53.46 -6.05 69.28
CA THR A 314 -52.61 -6.12 70.47
C THR A 314 -51.50 -7.16 70.29
N PRO A 315 -50.22 -6.83 70.65
CA PRO A 315 -49.11 -7.76 70.42
C PRO A 315 -49.09 -8.93 71.38
N THR A 316 -48.98 -10.14 70.87
CA THR A 316 -48.73 -11.38 71.65
C THR A 316 -47.21 -11.57 71.76
N ALA A 317 -46.70 -11.84 72.95
CA ALA A 317 -45.30 -11.99 73.27
C ALA A 317 -44.64 -13.15 72.52
N THR A 318 -43.45 -12.86 71.95
CA THR A 318 -42.60 -13.82 71.26
C THR A 318 -41.52 -14.38 72.21
N PRO A 319 -41.24 -15.69 72.21
CA PRO A 319 -40.18 -16.27 73.03
C PRO A 319 -38.76 -15.95 72.46
N THR A 320 -37.87 -15.66 73.38
CA THR A 320 -36.43 -15.36 73.15
C THR A 320 -35.63 -16.66 72.82
N VAL A 321 -34.87 -16.68 71.72
CA VAL A 321 -33.91 -17.75 71.44
C VAL A 321 -32.48 -17.24 71.64
N THR A 322 -31.68 -18.05 72.31
CA THR A 322 -30.31 -17.83 72.72
C THR A 322 -29.31 -17.98 71.49
N PRO A 323 -28.35 -17.20 71.38
CA PRO A 323 -27.38 -17.32 70.26
C PRO A 323 -26.33 -18.43 70.51
N THR A 324 -26.12 -19.28 69.48
CA THR A 324 -25.04 -20.24 69.42
C THR A 324 -23.80 -19.69 68.74
N ALA A 325 -22.61 -19.92 69.28
CA ALA A 325 -21.33 -19.38 68.94
C ALA A 325 -20.82 -19.87 67.58
N THR A 326 -20.10 -18.98 66.88
CA THR A 326 -19.31 -19.21 65.68
C THR A 326 -17.92 -19.77 66.05
N PRO A 327 -17.37 -20.76 65.34
CA PRO A 327 -15.93 -21.00 65.37
C PRO A 327 -15.20 -20.23 64.26
N ALA A 328 -14.11 -19.64 64.65
CA ALA A 328 -13.10 -19.03 63.81
C ALA A 328 -12.28 -20.08 63.02
N GLY A 329 -11.90 -19.75 61.84
CA GLY A 329 -10.96 -20.56 61.03
C GLY A 329 -10.17 -19.65 60.09
N ASP A 330 -8.88 -19.57 60.47
CA ASP A 330 -7.72 -19.02 59.74
C ASP A 330 -7.69 -19.34 58.26
N SER A 331 -7.14 -18.49 57.40
CA SER A 331 -5.67 -18.42 57.13
C SER A 331 -5.37 -17.72 55.80
N LEU A 332 -4.58 -16.71 55.86
CA LEU A 332 -3.46 -16.36 55.03
C LEU A 332 -3.37 -16.89 53.59
N GLY A 333 -3.46 -16.00 52.63
CA GLY A 333 -2.95 -16.15 51.27
C GLY A 333 -2.23 -14.89 50.80
N LYS A 334 -0.93 -14.92 50.78
CA LYS A 334 0.04 -13.88 50.45
C LYS A 334 0.05 -13.56 48.95
N PRO A 335 0.24 -12.31 48.48
CA PRO A 335 0.27 -11.99 47.06
C PRO A 335 1.58 -12.39 46.41
N VAL A 336 1.47 -13.05 45.24
CA VAL A 336 2.59 -13.42 44.38
C VAL A 336 3.02 -12.23 43.57
N SER A 337 4.28 -11.86 43.69
CA SER A 337 5.00 -10.83 42.95
C SER A 337 5.24 -11.27 41.51
N THR A 338 4.74 -10.53 40.52
CA THR A 338 5.04 -10.72 39.11
C THR A 338 6.40 -10.10 38.79
N LYS A 339 7.34 -10.93 38.33
CA LYS A 339 8.69 -10.51 37.88
C LYS A 339 8.62 -9.84 36.52
N THR A 340 9.26 -8.67 36.44
CA THR A 340 9.61 -7.94 35.22
C THR A 340 10.62 -8.76 34.39
N PRO A 341 10.47 -8.88 33.05
CA PRO A 341 11.49 -9.50 32.23
C PRO A 341 12.68 -8.58 32.02
N THR A 342 13.87 -9.13 32.32
CA THR A 342 15.17 -8.54 32.12
C THR A 342 15.52 -8.45 30.64
N ALA A 343 16.06 -7.32 30.21
CA ALA A 343 16.58 -7.09 28.87
C ALA A 343 17.79 -8.01 28.55
N THR A 344 17.78 -8.58 27.35
CA THR A 344 18.87 -9.38 26.78
C THR A 344 19.98 -8.44 26.27
N PRO A 345 21.24 -8.67 26.53
CA PRO A 345 22.32 -7.83 26.01
C PRO A 345 22.63 -8.14 24.55
N THR A 346 22.83 -7.09 23.76
CA THR A 346 23.34 -7.10 22.39
C THR A 346 24.80 -7.56 22.35
N PRO A 347 25.22 -8.43 21.45
CA PRO A 347 26.63 -8.74 21.26
C PRO A 347 27.37 -7.63 20.54
N ALA A 348 28.53 -7.28 21.03
CA ALA A 348 29.48 -6.35 20.43
C ALA A 348 30.02 -6.89 19.11
N SER A 349 30.02 -6.04 18.07
CA SER A 349 30.65 -6.32 16.78
C SER A 349 32.14 -5.94 16.84
N ASP A 350 33.00 -6.88 16.54
CA ASP A 350 34.44 -6.68 16.34
C ASP A 350 34.69 -5.84 15.07
N ASP A 351 35.34 -4.71 15.31
CA ASP A 351 35.91 -3.82 14.31
C ASP A 351 37.15 -4.49 13.68
N LYS A 352 37.10 -4.80 12.39
CA LYS A 352 38.29 -5.00 11.56
C LYS A 352 38.21 -4.09 10.34
N GLY A 353 38.98 -3.01 10.45
CA GLY A 353 39.13 -1.98 9.44
C GLY A 353 39.58 -2.50 8.07
N ILE A 354 38.87 -2.05 7.04
CA ILE A 354 39.32 -2.10 5.67
C ILE A 354 39.49 -0.67 5.17
N LYS A 355 40.74 -0.25 5.01
CA LYS A 355 41.14 1.00 4.37
C LYS A 355 40.72 0.97 2.90
N LYS A 356 39.70 1.76 2.49
CA LYS A 356 39.43 2.06 1.08
C LYS A 356 40.30 3.22 0.64
N VAL A 357 41.17 2.93 -0.35
CA VAL A 357 41.99 3.90 -1.08
C VAL A 357 41.07 4.67 -2.05
N ALA A 358 40.94 5.97 -1.85
CA ALA A 358 40.22 6.84 -2.75
C ALA A 358 41.04 7.05 -4.02
N LYS A 359 40.52 6.64 -5.19
CA LYS A 359 41.05 7.04 -6.52
C LYS A 359 40.39 8.35 -6.96
N LYS A 360 41.22 9.37 -7.10
CA LYS A 360 40.93 10.70 -7.65
C LYS A 360 40.61 10.58 -9.16
N PRO A 361 39.54 11.19 -9.70
CA PRO A 361 39.27 11.16 -11.13
C PRO A 361 40.22 12.13 -11.87
N THR A 362 40.83 11.62 -12.92
CA THR A 362 41.71 12.37 -13.84
C THR A 362 40.85 13.19 -14.81
N LYS A 363 41.06 14.48 -14.87
CA LYS A 363 40.51 15.36 -15.93
C LYS A 363 41.11 14.99 -17.28
N VAL A 364 40.25 14.71 -18.26
CA VAL A 364 40.58 14.69 -19.66
C VAL A 364 40.20 16.03 -20.27
N LYS A 365 41.09 16.60 -21.05
CA LYS A 365 40.95 17.87 -21.76
C LYS A 365 39.89 17.80 -22.85
#